data_4d0d5f3bb57f40c59c701317c599d03a
#
_entry.id   4d0d5f3bb57f40c59c701317c599d03a
#
_cell.length_a   1.000
_cell.length_b   1.000
_cell.length_c   1.000
_cell.angle_alpha   90.00
_cell.angle_beta   90.00
_cell.angle_gamma   90.00
#
_symmetry.space_group_name_H-M   'P 1'
#
loop_
_entity.id
_entity.type
_entity.pdbx_description
1 polymer ?
#
loop_
_entity_poly.entity_id
_entity_poly.type
_entity_poly.pdbx_seq_one_letter_code
_entity_poly.pdbx_strand_id
1 'polypeptide(L)'
;MEERENKREETASDAELQRLVEDFITQKQVLLIQVKKGVLGKEEFLQEAGKHIDQYYHFPATKRKRLLKSFEQYIFGYSRLSPLMDDKSISDIRVVSHDCIRIKREGKRMDAGIAFASEKEYRQFIDYVATRNQVNISNLNAIQRFTDTESHPDFIFRFTLSMPIVNTYSEPY
;
A
#
# COMPACT_ATOMS: atom_id res chain seq x y z
N MET A 1 -21.23 13.67 14.79
CA MET A 1 -20.45 14.80 14.25
C MET A 1 -18.98 14.42 14.19
N GLU A 2 -18.41 13.83 15.21
CA GLU A 2 -17.01 13.35 15.27
C GLU A 2 -16.62 12.32 14.18
N GLU A 3 -17.50 11.36 13.84
CA GLU A 3 -17.19 10.39 12.77
C GLU A 3 -17.07 11.02 11.37
N ARG A 4 -17.80 12.10 11.11
CA ARG A 4 -17.72 12.83 9.83
C ARG A 4 -16.49 13.75 9.76
N GLU A 5 -16.05 14.30 10.88
CA GLU A 5 -14.82 15.08 10.98
C GLU A 5 -13.60 14.16 10.86
N ASN A 6 -13.60 13.03 11.57
CA ASN A 6 -12.52 12.05 11.51
C ASN A 6 -12.34 11.50 10.07
N LYS A 7 -13.44 11.22 9.36
CA LYS A 7 -13.41 10.76 7.97
C LYS A 7 -12.93 11.85 6.98
N ARG A 8 -13.17 13.14 7.29
CA ARG A 8 -12.66 14.27 6.49
C ARG A 8 -11.16 14.51 6.73
N GLU A 9 -10.69 14.36 7.96
CA GLU A 9 -9.26 14.46 8.28
C GLU A 9 -8.47 13.29 7.70
N GLU A 10 -9.02 12.06 7.71
CA GLU A 10 -8.40 10.90 7.05
C GLU A 10 -8.28 11.10 5.54
N THR A 11 -9.35 11.55 4.87
CA THR A 11 -9.34 11.79 3.41
C THR A 11 -8.39 12.93 3.01
N ALA A 12 -8.29 13.99 3.81
CA ALA A 12 -7.32 15.07 3.57
C ALA A 12 -5.88 14.57 3.74
N SER A 13 -5.63 13.74 4.75
CA SER A 13 -4.31 13.11 4.99
C SER A 13 -3.88 12.19 3.85
N ASP A 14 -4.82 11.45 3.26
CA ASP A 14 -4.56 10.54 2.15
C ASP A 14 -4.21 11.27 0.86
N ALA A 15 -4.92 12.37 0.55
CA ALA A 15 -4.62 13.21 -0.61
C ALA A 15 -3.25 13.91 -0.48
N GLU A 16 -2.88 14.32 0.72
CA GLU A 16 -1.56 14.90 1.00
C GLU A 16 -0.46 13.85 0.86
N LEU A 17 -0.68 12.64 1.38
CA LEU A 17 0.26 11.54 1.21
C LEU A 17 0.47 11.20 -0.26
N GLN A 18 -0.60 11.12 -1.04
CA GLN A 18 -0.53 10.80 -2.46
C GLN A 18 0.26 11.86 -3.23
N ARG A 19 0.01 13.15 -2.97
CA ARG A 19 0.80 14.26 -3.56
C ARG A 19 2.27 14.17 -3.17
N LEU A 20 2.56 13.94 -1.89
CA LEU A 20 3.93 13.79 -1.41
C LEU A 20 4.65 12.63 -2.11
N VAL A 21 3.98 11.48 -2.25
CA VAL A 21 4.53 10.31 -2.94
C VAL A 21 4.80 10.61 -4.42
N GLU A 22 3.84 11.21 -5.12
CA GLU A 22 3.97 11.57 -6.54
C GLU A 22 5.11 12.59 -6.76
N ASP A 23 5.18 13.64 -5.95
CA ASP A 23 6.24 14.65 -6.00
C ASP A 23 7.62 14.03 -5.72
N PHE A 24 7.71 13.23 -4.66
CA PHE A 24 8.96 12.58 -4.29
C PHE A 24 9.43 11.60 -5.37
N ILE A 25 8.55 10.75 -5.88
CA ILE A 25 8.88 9.80 -6.95
C ILE A 25 9.34 10.55 -8.20
N THR A 26 8.67 11.63 -8.57
CA THR A 26 9.03 12.43 -9.75
C THR A 26 10.39 13.07 -9.60
N GLN A 27 10.69 13.65 -8.44
CA GLN A 27 11.94 14.40 -8.22
C GLN A 27 13.13 13.51 -7.82
N LYS A 28 12.87 12.37 -7.19
CA LYS A 28 13.87 11.49 -6.57
C LYS A 28 13.82 10.06 -7.12
N GLN A 29 13.43 9.89 -8.38
CA GLN A 29 13.30 8.59 -9.04
C GLN A 29 14.56 7.71 -8.92
N VAL A 30 15.75 8.33 -8.98
CA VAL A 30 17.04 7.63 -8.85
C VAL A 30 17.17 6.96 -7.48
N LEU A 31 16.75 7.64 -6.39
CA LEU A 31 16.81 7.07 -5.04
C LEU A 31 15.88 5.85 -4.92
N LEU A 32 14.71 5.91 -5.52
CA LEU A 32 13.78 4.78 -5.52
C LEU A 32 14.37 3.55 -6.22
N ILE A 33 15.06 3.77 -7.35
CA ILE A 33 15.75 2.71 -8.08
C ILE A 33 16.91 2.13 -7.25
N GLN A 34 17.67 2.98 -6.58
CA GLN A 34 18.79 2.56 -5.72
C GLN A 34 18.31 1.71 -4.54
N VAL A 35 17.20 2.11 -3.89
CA VAL A 35 16.59 1.30 -2.82
C VAL A 35 16.12 -0.05 -3.34
N LYS A 36 15.41 -0.07 -4.47
CA LYS A 36 14.93 -1.34 -5.09
C LYS A 36 16.07 -2.28 -5.48
N LYS A 37 17.24 -1.72 -5.81
CA LYS A 37 18.46 -2.49 -6.12
C LYS A 37 19.29 -2.85 -4.87
N GLY A 38 18.86 -2.46 -3.67
CA GLY A 38 19.62 -2.67 -2.44
C GLY A 38 20.90 -1.86 -2.32
N VAL A 39 21.10 -0.84 -3.17
CA VAL A 39 22.26 0.05 -3.15
C VAL A 39 22.11 1.13 -2.06
N LEU A 40 20.88 1.58 -1.83
CA LEU A 40 20.54 2.55 -0.79
C LEU A 40 19.74 1.86 0.31
N GLY A 41 20.11 2.10 1.57
CA GLY A 41 19.40 1.56 2.73
C GLY A 41 18.03 2.23 2.93
N LYS A 42 17.10 1.49 3.52
CA LYS A 42 15.75 1.99 3.83
C LYS A 42 15.79 3.26 4.70
N GLU A 43 16.64 3.27 5.72
CA GLU A 43 16.77 4.39 6.65
C GLU A 43 17.26 5.66 5.96
N GLU A 44 18.28 5.52 5.10
CA GLU A 44 18.84 6.62 4.32
C GLU A 44 17.80 7.19 3.33
N PHE A 45 17.03 6.32 2.69
CA PHE A 45 15.91 6.71 1.83
C PHE A 45 14.85 7.50 2.60
N LEU A 46 14.49 7.05 3.80
CA LEU A 46 13.51 7.75 4.64
C LEU A 46 14.04 9.10 5.17
N GLN A 47 15.34 9.22 5.40
CA GLN A 47 15.97 10.51 5.72
C GLN A 47 15.84 11.49 4.56
N GLU A 48 16.07 11.05 3.33
CA GLU A 48 15.90 11.89 2.12
C GLU A 48 14.43 12.27 1.92
N ALA A 49 13.49 11.37 2.18
CA ALA A 49 12.05 11.68 2.18
C ALA A 49 11.71 12.73 3.26
N GLY A 50 12.28 12.61 4.45
CA GLY A 50 12.13 13.59 5.51
C GLY A 50 12.64 14.98 5.13
N LYS A 51 13.83 15.07 4.51
CA LYS A 51 14.39 16.33 4.00
C LYS A 51 13.51 16.94 2.91
N HIS A 52 12.97 16.12 2.02
CA HIS A 52 12.04 16.58 0.98
C HIS A 52 10.76 17.18 1.58
N ILE A 53 10.18 16.51 2.58
CA ILE A 53 9.03 17.03 3.32
C ILE A 53 9.36 18.39 3.94
N ASP A 54 10.50 18.52 4.61
CA ASP A 54 10.91 19.75 5.29
C ASP A 54 11.19 20.90 4.31
N GLN A 55 11.67 20.57 3.12
CA GLN A 55 11.99 21.56 2.08
C GLN A 55 10.75 22.12 1.38
N TYR A 56 9.78 21.26 1.06
CA TYR A 56 8.63 21.64 0.22
C TYR A 56 7.32 21.78 0.99
N TYR A 57 7.23 21.18 2.19
CA TYR A 57 6.02 21.13 3.01
C TYR A 57 6.33 21.58 4.44
N HIS A 58 5.68 22.63 4.89
CA HIS A 58 5.87 23.15 6.26
C HIS A 58 4.83 22.56 7.21
N PHE A 59 5.00 21.30 7.59
CA PHE A 59 4.07 20.63 8.49
C PHE A 59 4.48 20.72 9.97
N PRO A 60 3.54 20.76 10.92
CA PRO A 60 3.82 20.54 12.33
C PRO A 60 4.50 19.18 12.55
N ALA A 61 5.35 19.10 13.59
CA ALA A 61 6.17 17.90 13.86
C ALA A 61 5.35 16.61 13.97
N THR A 62 4.17 16.68 14.59
CA THR A 62 3.25 15.53 14.73
C THR A 62 2.71 15.06 13.38
N LYS A 63 2.29 15.99 12.53
CA LYS A 63 1.80 15.70 11.17
C LYS A 63 2.93 15.16 10.29
N ARG A 64 4.12 15.77 10.34
CA ARG A 64 5.32 15.31 9.65
C ARG A 64 5.65 13.86 9.99
N LYS A 65 5.69 13.51 11.28
CA LYS A 65 5.98 12.13 11.73
C LYS A 65 4.95 11.13 11.20
N ARG A 66 3.67 11.49 11.24
CA ARG A 66 2.57 10.65 10.73
C ARG A 66 2.69 10.45 9.21
N LEU A 67 2.92 11.52 8.45
CA LEU A 67 3.09 11.45 7.00
C LEU A 67 4.32 10.62 6.60
N LEU A 68 5.43 10.78 7.30
CA LEU A 68 6.64 10.00 7.01
C LEU A 68 6.43 8.50 7.28
N LYS A 69 5.71 8.16 8.35
CA LYS A 69 5.33 6.77 8.63
C LYS A 69 4.39 6.20 7.53
N SER A 70 3.39 6.98 7.10
CA SER A 70 2.49 6.58 6.02
C SER A 70 3.23 6.44 4.69
N PHE A 71 4.18 7.33 4.41
CA PHE A 71 5.06 7.26 3.25
C PHE A 71 5.93 5.99 3.27
N GLU A 72 6.50 5.66 4.43
CA GLU A 72 7.24 4.41 4.62
C GLU A 72 6.37 3.19 4.32
N GLN A 73 5.17 3.13 4.90
CA GLN A 73 4.21 2.05 4.65
C GLN A 73 3.78 1.98 3.18
N TYR A 74 3.69 3.13 2.51
CA TYR A 74 3.35 3.18 1.09
C TYR A 74 4.47 2.63 0.21
N ILE A 75 5.72 3.01 0.48
CA ILE A 75 6.88 2.62 -0.36
C ILE A 75 7.39 1.22 -0.03
N PHE A 76 7.44 0.84 1.25
CA PHE A 76 8.05 -0.42 1.70
C PHE A 76 7.05 -1.46 2.21
N GLY A 77 5.84 -1.04 2.58
CA GLY A 77 4.78 -1.90 3.07
C GLY A 77 3.80 -2.31 1.98
N TYR A 78 2.58 -2.58 2.41
CA TYR A 78 1.46 -2.91 1.54
C TYR A 78 0.40 -1.81 1.52
N SER A 79 0.86 -0.55 1.58
CA SER A 79 0.00 0.64 1.47
C SER A 79 -1.19 0.57 2.45
N ARG A 80 -2.41 0.75 1.95
CA ARG A 80 -3.64 0.72 2.77
C ARG A 80 -3.90 -0.63 3.44
N LEU A 81 -3.34 -1.72 2.92
CA LEU A 81 -3.51 -3.04 3.53
C LEU A 81 -2.57 -3.28 4.71
N SER A 82 -1.50 -2.48 4.89
CA SER A 82 -0.54 -2.68 5.97
C SER A 82 -1.18 -2.78 7.35
N PRO A 83 -2.13 -1.92 7.75
CA PRO A 83 -2.77 -2.05 9.07
C PRO A 83 -3.57 -3.35 9.26
N LEU A 84 -4.13 -3.89 8.18
CA LEU A 84 -4.85 -5.17 8.22
C LEU A 84 -3.87 -6.35 8.27
N MET A 85 -2.71 -6.21 7.63
CA MET A 85 -1.68 -7.24 7.59
C MET A 85 -0.92 -7.34 8.92
N ASP A 86 -0.86 -6.25 9.68
CA ASP A 86 -0.26 -6.22 11.02
C ASP A 86 -1.21 -6.75 12.12
N ASP A 87 -2.51 -6.92 11.82
CA ASP A 87 -3.52 -7.38 12.77
C ASP A 87 -3.54 -8.91 12.89
N LYS A 88 -3.05 -9.43 14.01
CA LYS A 88 -2.97 -10.89 14.32
C LYS A 88 -4.32 -11.60 14.35
N SER A 89 -5.43 -10.87 14.50
CA SER A 89 -6.78 -11.44 14.48
C SER A 89 -7.30 -11.71 13.06
N ILE A 90 -6.63 -11.17 12.03
CA ILE A 90 -7.01 -11.31 10.63
C ILE A 90 -6.23 -12.46 9.99
N SER A 91 -6.96 -13.46 9.47
CA SER A 91 -6.37 -14.60 8.78
C SER A 91 -6.35 -14.48 7.25
N ASP A 92 -7.28 -13.70 6.69
CA ASP A 92 -7.41 -13.52 5.24
C ASP A 92 -7.83 -12.09 4.91
N ILE A 93 -7.23 -11.54 3.86
CA ILE A 93 -7.62 -10.27 3.25
C ILE A 93 -7.95 -10.56 1.79
N ARG A 94 -9.15 -10.19 1.37
CA ARG A 94 -9.60 -10.35 -0.01
C ARG A 94 -9.97 -8.98 -0.59
N VAL A 95 -9.21 -8.52 -1.55
CA VAL A 95 -9.51 -7.31 -2.30
C VAL A 95 -10.28 -7.72 -3.55
N VAL A 96 -11.55 -7.36 -3.61
CA VAL A 96 -12.46 -7.69 -4.73
C VAL A 96 -12.43 -6.57 -5.76
N SER A 97 -12.48 -5.33 -5.30
CA SER A 97 -12.40 -4.11 -6.10
C SER A 97 -11.71 -3.02 -5.28
N HIS A 98 -11.51 -1.85 -5.87
CA HIS A 98 -10.91 -0.72 -5.16
C HIS A 98 -11.71 -0.29 -3.92
N ASP A 99 -13.02 -0.48 -3.93
CA ASP A 99 -13.97 -0.10 -2.87
C ASP A 99 -14.52 -1.29 -2.07
N CYS A 100 -14.15 -2.52 -2.42
CA CYS A 100 -14.61 -3.72 -1.75
C CYS A 100 -13.43 -4.57 -1.24
N ILE A 101 -13.10 -4.38 0.05
CA ILE A 101 -12.08 -5.16 0.74
C ILE A 101 -12.74 -5.95 1.85
N ARG A 102 -12.59 -7.26 1.82
CA ARG A 102 -13.14 -8.19 2.80
C ARG A 102 -12.04 -8.82 3.61
N ILE A 103 -12.30 -9.01 4.90
CA ILE A 103 -11.38 -9.69 5.82
C ILE A 103 -12.05 -10.89 6.47
N LYS A 104 -11.22 -11.82 6.93
CA LYS A 104 -11.63 -12.88 7.84
C LYS A 104 -10.92 -12.65 9.17
N ARG A 105 -11.68 -12.19 10.15
CA ARG A 105 -11.21 -11.92 11.52
C ARG A 105 -11.83 -12.94 12.46
N GLU A 106 -11.00 -13.65 13.22
CA GLU A 106 -11.46 -14.70 14.17
C GLU A 106 -12.46 -15.67 13.54
N GLY A 107 -12.21 -16.09 12.31
CA GLY A 107 -13.06 -17.03 11.58
C GLY A 107 -14.29 -16.41 10.90
N LYS A 108 -14.65 -15.17 11.18
CA LYS A 108 -15.82 -14.48 10.60
C LYS A 108 -15.42 -13.58 9.43
N ARG A 109 -16.19 -13.63 8.34
CA ARG A 109 -16.02 -12.73 7.18
C ARG A 109 -16.77 -11.43 7.42
N MET A 110 -16.08 -10.31 7.19
CA MET A 110 -16.67 -8.97 7.32
C MET A 110 -16.00 -7.99 6.35
N ASP A 111 -16.59 -6.82 6.22
CA ASP A 111 -15.97 -5.70 5.51
C ASP A 111 -14.77 -5.20 6.28
N ALA A 112 -13.72 -4.75 5.55
CA ALA A 112 -12.49 -4.26 6.15
C ALA A 112 -12.61 -2.83 6.69
N GLY A 113 -13.64 -2.09 6.30
CA GLY A 113 -13.82 -0.68 6.66
C GLY A 113 -12.81 0.28 5.99
N ILE A 114 -12.00 -0.22 5.05
CA ILE A 114 -11.06 0.57 4.26
C ILE A 114 -11.24 0.29 2.78
N ALA A 115 -10.82 1.24 1.95
CA ALA A 115 -10.89 1.15 0.49
C ALA A 115 -9.70 1.87 -0.15
N PHE A 116 -9.38 1.54 -1.40
CA PHE A 116 -8.51 2.39 -2.23
C PHE A 116 -9.32 3.60 -2.71
N ALA A 117 -8.67 4.75 -2.85
CA ALA A 117 -9.35 5.98 -3.26
C ALA A 117 -9.90 5.92 -4.70
N SER A 118 -9.34 5.04 -5.53
CA SER A 118 -9.76 4.85 -6.92
C SER A 118 -9.29 3.51 -7.48
N GLU A 119 -9.90 3.09 -8.59
CA GLU A 119 -9.44 1.93 -9.35
C GLU A 119 -7.98 2.10 -9.84
N LYS A 120 -7.58 3.33 -10.18
CA LYS A 120 -6.19 3.66 -10.57
C LYS A 120 -5.21 3.35 -9.44
N GLU A 121 -5.51 3.79 -8.20
CA GLU A 121 -4.68 3.49 -7.04
C GLU A 121 -4.60 1.98 -6.78
N TYR A 122 -5.72 1.29 -6.89
CA TYR A 122 -5.76 -0.17 -6.75
C TYR A 122 -4.90 -0.88 -7.79
N ARG A 123 -4.97 -0.50 -9.06
CA ARG A 123 -4.11 -1.05 -10.13
C ARG A 123 -2.64 -0.79 -9.86
N GLN A 124 -2.28 0.44 -9.48
CA GLN A 124 -0.90 0.78 -9.10
C GLN A 124 -0.41 -0.06 -7.92
N PHE A 125 -1.29 -0.34 -6.95
CA PHE A 125 -0.98 -1.24 -5.84
C PHE A 125 -0.69 -2.67 -6.32
N ILE A 126 -1.51 -3.23 -7.22
CA ILE A 126 -1.29 -4.57 -7.78
C ILE A 126 0.03 -4.63 -8.54
N ASP A 127 0.32 -3.63 -9.39
CA ASP A 127 1.58 -3.53 -10.14
C ASP A 127 2.78 -3.43 -9.19
N TYR A 128 2.64 -2.66 -8.12
CA TYR A 128 3.66 -2.54 -7.09
C TYR A 128 3.91 -3.90 -6.39
N VAL A 129 2.86 -4.58 -5.94
CA VAL A 129 2.97 -5.89 -5.28
C VAL A 129 3.62 -6.92 -6.21
N ALA A 130 3.21 -6.96 -7.47
CA ALA A 130 3.78 -7.86 -8.49
C ALA A 130 5.26 -7.56 -8.70
N THR A 131 5.62 -6.28 -8.93
CA THR A 131 7.01 -5.86 -9.18
C THR A 131 7.92 -6.13 -7.99
N ARG A 132 7.46 -5.82 -6.78
CA ARG A 132 8.20 -6.04 -5.54
C ARG A 132 8.55 -7.51 -5.34
N ASN A 133 7.61 -8.39 -5.64
CA ASN A 133 7.77 -9.83 -5.48
C ASN A 133 8.29 -10.52 -6.75
N GLN A 134 8.74 -9.75 -7.75
CA GLN A 134 9.29 -10.24 -9.02
C GLN A 134 8.32 -11.18 -9.77
N VAL A 135 7.03 -10.91 -9.65
CA VAL A 135 5.96 -11.68 -10.27
C VAL A 135 5.47 -10.96 -11.50
N ASN A 136 5.35 -11.69 -12.60
CA ASN A 136 4.79 -11.17 -13.84
C ASN A 136 3.34 -11.64 -13.99
N ILE A 137 2.40 -10.71 -13.83
CA ILE A 137 0.98 -10.96 -14.05
C ILE A 137 0.56 -10.38 -15.40
N SER A 138 -0.09 -11.20 -16.22
CA SER A 138 -0.54 -10.84 -17.56
C SER A 138 -1.69 -11.76 -17.98
N ASN A 139 -2.31 -11.49 -19.13
CA ASN A 139 -3.35 -12.37 -19.66
C ASN A 139 -2.86 -13.80 -19.94
N LEU A 140 -1.57 -13.99 -20.18
CA LEU A 140 -0.96 -15.32 -20.36
C LEU A 140 -0.62 -15.98 -19.02
N ASN A 141 -0.35 -15.15 -17.98
CA ASN A 141 -0.07 -15.58 -16.61
C ASN A 141 -1.12 -15.00 -15.67
N ALA A 142 -2.37 -15.35 -15.92
CA ALA A 142 -3.53 -14.67 -15.32
C ALA A 142 -3.74 -14.96 -13.83
N ILE A 143 -3.11 -16.00 -13.29
CA ILE A 143 -3.12 -16.31 -11.86
C ILE A 143 -1.67 -16.49 -11.40
N GLN A 144 -1.27 -15.70 -10.41
CA GLN A 144 0.05 -15.79 -9.78
C GLN A 144 -0.08 -16.03 -8.29
N ARG A 145 0.73 -16.96 -7.77
CA ARG A 145 0.81 -17.25 -6.34
C ARG A 145 2.26 -17.12 -5.88
N PHE A 146 2.46 -16.37 -4.81
CA PHE A 146 3.79 -16.17 -4.23
C PHE A 146 3.69 -15.95 -2.72
N THR A 147 4.85 -15.95 -2.08
CA THR A 147 4.98 -15.83 -0.64
C THR A 147 5.96 -14.71 -0.34
N ASP A 148 5.58 -13.81 0.56
CA ASP A 148 6.48 -12.79 1.11
C ASP A 148 6.84 -13.20 2.54
N THR A 149 8.13 -13.45 2.76
CA THR A 149 8.71 -13.84 4.05
C THR A 149 9.52 -12.73 4.69
N GLU A 150 9.65 -11.58 4.03
CA GLU A 150 10.58 -10.51 4.42
C GLU A 150 9.87 -9.27 4.98
N SER A 151 8.61 -9.04 4.58
CA SER A 151 7.92 -7.79 4.91
C SER A 151 7.43 -7.69 6.34
N HIS A 152 7.33 -8.80 7.06
CA HIS A 152 6.87 -8.81 8.45
C HIS A 152 7.67 -9.83 9.28
N PRO A 153 8.11 -9.44 10.50
CA PRO A 153 8.94 -10.34 11.33
C PRO A 153 8.20 -11.58 11.84
N ASP A 154 6.87 -11.47 12.08
CA ASP A 154 6.08 -12.51 12.70
C ASP A 154 5.20 -13.31 11.72
N PHE A 155 5.04 -12.83 10.48
CA PHE A 155 4.10 -13.38 9.51
C PHE A 155 4.75 -13.73 8.19
N ILE A 156 4.28 -14.81 7.61
CA ILE A 156 4.50 -15.17 6.21
C ILE A 156 3.22 -14.86 5.44
N PHE A 157 3.31 -13.94 4.50
CA PHE A 157 2.17 -13.59 3.66
C PHE A 157 2.13 -14.46 2.40
N ARG A 158 0.96 -15.02 2.12
CA ARG A 158 0.69 -15.74 0.87
C ARG A 158 -0.25 -14.92 0.02
N PHE A 159 0.18 -14.65 -1.19
CA PHE A 159 -0.58 -13.87 -2.15
C PHE A 159 -1.12 -14.74 -3.27
N THR A 160 -2.32 -14.39 -3.71
CA THR A 160 -2.86 -14.85 -4.99
C THR A 160 -3.34 -13.60 -5.73
N LEU A 161 -2.71 -13.30 -6.85
CA LEU A 161 -3.16 -12.26 -7.78
C LEU A 161 -3.88 -12.93 -8.93
N SER A 162 -5.04 -12.42 -9.35
CA SER A 162 -5.78 -12.91 -10.50
C SER A 162 -6.23 -11.78 -11.40
N MET A 163 -6.05 -11.97 -12.71
CA MET A 163 -6.53 -11.04 -13.72
C MET A 163 -8.04 -11.18 -13.93
N PRO A 164 -8.73 -10.11 -14.34
CA PRO A 164 -10.18 -10.15 -14.61
C PRO A 164 -10.59 -11.23 -15.62
N ILE A 165 -9.71 -11.58 -16.57
CA ILE A 165 -9.98 -12.57 -17.60
C ILE A 165 -10.29 -13.98 -17.06
N VAL A 166 -9.82 -14.30 -15.86
CA VAL A 166 -10.06 -15.61 -15.19
C VAL A 166 -11.20 -15.55 -14.19
N ASN A 167 -11.77 -14.39 -13.99
CA ASN A 167 -12.87 -14.18 -13.08
C ASN A 167 -14.17 -14.24 -13.88
N THR A 168 -15.09 -15.13 -13.50
CA THR A 168 -16.39 -15.32 -14.18
C THR A 168 -17.37 -14.16 -13.94
N TYR A 169 -17.01 -13.25 -13.05
CA TYR A 169 -17.76 -12.03 -12.79
C TYR A 169 -17.01 -10.84 -13.39
N SER A 170 -17.75 -9.90 -13.95
CA SER A 170 -17.22 -8.70 -14.63
C SER A 170 -16.42 -7.75 -13.71
N GLU A 171 -16.28 -8.10 -12.45
CA GLU A 171 -15.44 -7.37 -11.48
C GLU A 171 -14.24 -8.21 -11.06
N PRO A 172 -13.04 -7.62 -10.90
CA PRO A 172 -11.85 -8.34 -10.47
C PRO A 172 -12.04 -8.86 -9.04
N TYR A 173 -11.75 -10.14 -8.84
CA TYR A 173 -11.65 -10.76 -7.53
C TYR A 173 -10.20 -10.75 -7.07
#